data_13bd27fd85f3b6026bcfbedda51cf000
#
_entry.id   13bd27fd85f3b6026bcfbedda51cf000
#
_cell.length_a   1.000
_cell.length_b   1.000
_cell.length_c   1.000
_cell.angle_alpha   90.00
_cell.angle_beta   90.00
_cell.angle_gamma   90.00
#
_symmetry.space_group_name_H-M   'P 1'
#
loop_
_entity.id
_entity.type
_entity.pdbx_description
1 polymer ?
#
loop_
_entity_poly.entity_id
_entity_poly.type
_entity_poly.pdbx_seq_one_letter_code
_entity_poly.pdbx_strand_id
1 'polypeptide(L)'
;GRLSVPTGAMPLLCGAAAAAAYDVQLSARARSRRARLTDELPTTLEFLALCLSAGEGFLDSLRRVADVGSGELTAELRQVVLAVGTGSPLADALNEMARRLQLPGLSRVVDQVIAALEHGAPLAAVLHAQAGDAREDAKRVLIEQAGRKEILMLLPLVFLILPLSVLFAVYPALFILRLGIG
;
A
#
# COMPACT_ATOMS: atom_id res chain seq x y z
N GLY A 1 -39.69 -35.38 -9.91
CA GLY A 1 -38.46 -35.30 -9.16
C GLY A 1 -38.27 -33.90 -8.60
N ARG A 2 -38.70 -33.68 -7.37
CA ARG A 2 -38.47 -32.40 -6.65
C ARG A 2 -37.02 -32.41 -6.17
N LEU A 3 -36.20 -31.51 -6.72
CA LEU A 3 -34.88 -31.20 -6.17
C LEU A 3 -35.08 -30.51 -4.81
N SER A 4 -35.15 -31.30 -3.76
CA SER A 4 -35.03 -30.79 -2.40
C SER A 4 -33.57 -30.38 -2.18
N VAL A 5 -33.27 -29.08 -2.42
CA VAL A 5 -32.04 -28.49 -1.91
C VAL A 5 -32.08 -28.69 -0.41
N PRO A 6 -31.08 -29.34 0.21
CA PRO A 6 -31.11 -29.62 1.62
C PRO A 6 -31.10 -28.27 2.36
N THR A 7 -32.18 -28.01 3.09
CA THR A 7 -32.44 -26.79 3.88
C THR A 7 -31.29 -26.49 4.88
N GLY A 8 -30.39 -27.43 5.11
CA GLY A 8 -29.20 -27.28 5.94
C GLY A 8 -27.98 -26.66 5.25
N ALA A 9 -27.95 -26.58 3.90
CA ALA A 9 -26.81 -25.99 3.19
C ALA A 9 -26.89 -24.44 3.13
N MET A 10 -28.09 -23.88 3.22
CA MET A 10 -28.30 -22.43 3.11
C MET A 10 -27.68 -21.62 4.27
N PRO A 11 -27.80 -22.01 5.54
CA PRO A 11 -27.13 -21.29 6.63
C PRO A 11 -25.61 -21.43 6.58
N LEU A 12 -25.06 -22.55 6.10
CA LEU A 12 -23.61 -22.73 5.91
C LEU A 12 -23.05 -21.83 4.80
N LEU A 13 -23.78 -21.69 3.68
CA LEU A 13 -23.40 -20.79 2.58
C LEU A 13 -23.48 -19.31 3.00
N CYS A 14 -24.53 -18.92 3.74
CA CYS A 14 -24.63 -17.56 4.30
C CYS A 14 -23.53 -17.29 5.34
N GLY A 15 -23.18 -18.24 6.17
CA GLY A 15 -22.09 -18.12 7.14
C GLY A 15 -20.73 -17.96 6.45
N ALA A 16 -20.45 -18.76 5.44
CA ALA A 16 -19.21 -18.67 4.65
C ALA A 16 -19.11 -17.35 3.86
N ALA A 17 -20.22 -16.89 3.27
CA ALA A 17 -20.27 -15.61 2.57
C ALA A 17 -20.07 -14.42 3.54
N ALA A 18 -20.66 -14.46 4.73
CA ALA A 18 -20.48 -13.44 5.75
C ALA A 18 -19.03 -13.40 6.27
N ALA A 19 -18.40 -14.56 6.50
CA ALA A 19 -17.01 -14.67 6.92
C ALA A 19 -16.07 -14.14 5.84
N ALA A 20 -16.29 -14.48 4.57
CA ALA A 20 -15.51 -13.98 3.43
C ALA A 20 -15.67 -12.46 3.26
N ALA A 21 -16.89 -11.92 3.42
CA ALA A 21 -17.14 -10.49 3.37
C ALA A 21 -16.43 -9.73 4.51
N TYR A 22 -16.41 -10.30 5.72
CA TYR A 22 -15.71 -9.75 6.86
C TYR A 22 -14.19 -9.73 6.66
N ASP A 23 -13.61 -10.82 6.12
CA ASP A 23 -12.18 -10.91 5.79
C ASP A 23 -11.77 -9.89 4.72
N VAL A 24 -12.60 -9.69 3.70
CA VAL A 24 -12.38 -8.68 2.65
C VAL A 24 -12.41 -7.27 3.24
N GLN A 25 -13.35 -6.99 4.16
CA GLN A 25 -13.43 -5.68 4.82
C GLN A 25 -12.21 -5.41 5.72
N LEU A 26 -11.77 -6.39 6.51
CA LEU A 26 -10.57 -6.25 7.34
C LEU A 26 -9.33 -6.02 6.49
N SER A 27 -9.17 -6.79 5.42
CA SER A 27 -8.05 -6.66 4.49
C SER A 27 -8.06 -5.30 3.78
N ALA A 28 -9.22 -4.78 3.43
CA ALA A 28 -9.37 -3.45 2.83
C ALA A 28 -8.97 -2.32 3.81
N ARG A 29 -9.40 -2.42 5.07
CA ARG A 29 -9.01 -1.45 6.11
C ARG A 29 -7.52 -1.47 6.40
N ALA A 30 -6.91 -2.65 6.49
CA ALA A 30 -5.47 -2.80 6.70
C ALA A 30 -4.66 -2.22 5.52
N ARG A 31 -5.09 -2.47 4.28
CA ARG A 31 -4.45 -1.89 3.09
C ARG A 31 -4.59 -0.36 3.05
N SER A 32 -5.77 0.16 3.37
CA SER A 32 -6.01 1.61 3.42
C SER A 32 -5.13 2.28 4.49
N ARG A 33 -4.97 1.68 5.67
CA ARG A 33 -4.08 2.19 6.71
C ARG A 33 -2.62 2.18 6.26
N ARG A 34 -2.15 1.08 5.65
CA ARG A 34 -0.78 1.00 5.12
C ARG A 34 -0.52 2.03 4.03
N ALA A 35 -1.49 2.26 3.14
CA ALA A 35 -1.38 3.29 2.10
C ALA A 35 -1.20 4.68 2.72
N ARG A 36 -2.05 5.07 3.69
CA ARG A 36 -1.92 6.37 4.38
C ARG A 36 -0.58 6.54 5.07
N LEU A 37 -0.09 5.51 5.79
CA LEU A 37 1.22 5.55 6.43
C LEU A 37 2.36 5.72 5.41
N THR A 38 2.25 5.07 4.25
CA THR A 38 3.24 5.20 3.17
C THR A 38 3.21 6.59 2.53
N ASP A 39 2.02 7.15 2.35
CA ASP A 39 1.83 8.50 1.78
C ASP A 39 2.32 9.60 2.74
N GLU A 40 2.22 9.40 4.06
CA GLU A 40 2.70 10.33 5.08
C GLU A 40 4.23 10.28 5.27
N LEU A 41 4.87 9.17 4.91
CA LEU A 41 6.29 8.92 5.19
C LEU A 41 7.21 10.02 4.59
N PRO A 42 7.11 10.41 3.31
CA PRO A 42 8.01 11.41 2.74
C PRO A 42 7.93 12.76 3.46
N THR A 43 6.71 13.22 3.73
CA THR A 43 6.46 14.51 4.40
C THR A 43 7.02 14.51 5.84
N THR A 44 6.81 13.42 6.55
CA THR A 44 7.31 13.25 7.92
C THR A 44 8.85 13.27 7.96
N LEU A 45 9.50 12.58 7.02
CA LEU A 45 10.96 12.56 6.91
C LEU A 45 11.54 13.94 6.56
N GLU A 46 10.87 14.69 5.69
CA GLU A 46 11.28 16.07 5.37
C GLU A 46 11.19 17.00 6.57
N PHE A 47 10.11 16.89 7.34
CA PHE A 47 9.97 17.67 8.57
C PHE A 47 11.07 17.33 9.59
N LEU A 48 11.38 16.05 9.78
CA LEU A 48 12.50 15.62 10.61
C LEU A 48 13.83 16.16 10.10
N ALA A 49 14.09 16.06 8.80
CA ALA A 49 15.31 16.58 8.18
C ALA A 49 15.43 18.10 8.32
N LEU A 50 14.33 18.82 8.25
CA LEU A 50 14.30 20.28 8.45
C LEU A 50 14.65 20.66 9.90
N CYS A 51 14.06 19.98 10.89
CA CYS A 51 14.37 20.20 12.31
C CYS A 51 15.85 19.92 12.60
N LEU A 52 16.39 18.81 12.09
CA LEU A 52 17.80 18.47 12.22
C LEU A 52 18.73 19.49 11.53
N SER A 53 18.33 20.00 10.36
CA SER A 53 19.07 21.05 9.65
C SER A 53 19.09 22.38 10.41
N ALA A 54 18.05 22.62 11.23
CA ALA A 54 17.99 23.76 12.15
C ALA A 54 18.88 23.57 13.39
N GLY A 55 19.51 22.39 13.54
CA GLY A 55 20.42 22.09 14.67
C GLY A 55 19.74 21.43 15.87
N GLU A 56 18.49 21.01 15.75
CA GLU A 56 17.80 20.27 16.81
C GLU A 56 18.37 18.84 16.95
N GLY A 57 18.36 18.31 18.16
CA GLY A 57 18.68 16.90 18.39
C GLY A 57 17.62 15.97 17.77
N PHE A 58 18.01 14.75 17.40
CA PHE A 58 17.10 13.80 16.74
C PHE A 58 15.84 13.50 17.57
N LEU A 59 15.98 13.27 18.86
CA LEU A 59 14.85 13.01 19.74
C LEU A 59 13.92 14.24 19.88
N ASP A 60 14.48 15.44 19.92
CA ASP A 60 13.69 16.67 20.00
C ASP A 60 12.96 16.95 18.68
N SER A 61 13.62 16.67 17.56
CA SER A 61 12.98 16.69 16.24
C SER A 61 11.81 15.70 16.16
N LEU A 62 11.98 14.47 16.67
CA LEU A 62 10.89 13.48 16.76
C LEU A 62 9.72 13.97 17.61
N ARG A 63 9.99 14.57 18.78
CA ARG A 63 8.96 15.15 19.66
C ARG A 63 8.20 16.25 18.93
N ARG A 64 8.91 17.18 18.30
CA ARG A 64 8.30 18.28 17.56
C ARG A 64 7.39 17.80 16.44
N VAL A 65 7.85 16.84 15.62
CA VAL A 65 7.07 16.26 14.54
C VAL A 65 5.85 15.51 15.09
N ALA A 66 6.01 14.75 16.17
CA ALA A 66 4.92 14.03 16.83
C ALA A 66 3.86 14.98 17.43
N ASP A 67 4.24 16.16 17.91
CA ASP A 67 3.33 17.14 18.52
C ASP A 67 2.56 17.95 17.47
N VAL A 68 3.24 18.37 16.39
CA VAL A 68 2.65 19.21 15.34
C VAL A 68 1.84 18.38 14.35
N GLY A 69 2.28 17.16 14.05
CA GLY A 69 1.62 16.32 13.05
C GLY A 69 0.33 15.69 13.54
N SER A 70 -0.59 15.48 12.62
CA SER A 70 -1.92 14.90 12.87
C SER A 70 -2.15 13.56 12.17
N GLY A 71 -1.13 13.01 11.48
CA GLY A 71 -1.22 11.78 10.70
C GLY A 71 -1.12 10.49 11.52
N GLU A 72 -1.37 9.37 10.87
CA GLU A 72 -1.22 8.04 11.49
C GLU A 72 0.24 7.74 11.83
N LEU A 73 1.18 8.14 10.96
CA LEU A 73 2.61 7.96 11.20
C LEU A 73 3.10 8.82 12.37
N THR A 74 2.63 10.05 12.48
CA THR A 74 2.95 10.93 13.62
C THR A 74 2.41 10.39 14.94
N ALA A 75 1.25 9.72 14.94
CA ALA A 75 0.75 9.03 16.11
C ALA A 75 1.66 7.87 16.54
N GLU A 76 2.23 7.13 15.59
CA GLU A 76 3.21 6.07 15.87
C GLU A 76 4.54 6.65 16.38
N LEU A 77 5.02 7.77 15.83
CA LEU A 77 6.20 8.48 16.35
C LEU A 77 6.00 8.98 17.78
N ARG A 78 4.77 9.40 18.13
CA ARG A 78 4.43 9.77 19.51
C ARG A 78 4.59 8.59 20.46
N GLN A 79 4.25 7.37 20.06
CA GLN A 79 4.49 6.17 20.86
C GLN A 79 5.99 5.91 21.06
N VAL A 80 6.82 6.13 20.02
CA VAL A 80 8.28 6.04 20.14
C VAL A 80 8.79 7.05 21.17
N VAL A 81 8.37 8.32 21.09
CA VAL A 81 8.77 9.37 22.03
C VAL A 81 8.37 9.01 23.46
N LEU A 82 7.16 8.48 23.66
CA LEU A 82 6.70 8.03 24.98
C LEU A 82 7.53 6.85 25.50
N ALA A 83 7.83 5.86 24.66
CA ALA A 83 8.67 4.73 25.04
C ALA A 83 10.07 5.17 25.47
N VAL A 84 10.69 6.10 24.74
CA VAL A 84 11.99 6.67 25.11
C VAL A 84 11.87 7.46 26.41
N GLY A 85 10.79 8.21 26.62
CA GLY A 85 10.52 8.94 27.86
C GLY A 85 10.36 8.04 29.09
N THR A 86 9.95 6.77 28.89
CA THR A 86 9.86 5.74 29.95
C THR A 86 11.13 4.92 30.11
N GLY A 87 12.22 5.26 29.40
CA GLY A 87 13.53 4.65 29.55
C GLY A 87 13.93 3.63 28.49
N SER A 88 13.10 3.39 27.46
CA SER A 88 13.49 2.51 26.36
C SER A 88 14.60 3.15 25.52
N PRO A 89 15.62 2.38 25.07
CA PRO A 89 16.58 2.88 24.11
C PRO A 89 15.89 3.33 22.81
N LEU A 90 16.34 4.45 22.25
CA LEU A 90 15.75 5.02 21.03
C LEU A 90 15.75 4.04 19.85
N ALA A 91 16.88 3.34 19.67
CA ALA A 91 17.02 2.33 18.62
C ALA A 91 16.00 1.20 18.77
N ASP A 92 15.78 0.71 20.00
CA ASP A 92 14.81 -0.36 20.26
C ASP A 92 13.37 0.10 20.01
N ALA A 93 13.03 1.32 20.44
CA ALA A 93 11.70 1.89 20.22
C ALA A 93 11.39 2.10 18.72
N LEU A 94 12.38 2.56 17.93
CA LEU A 94 12.26 2.71 16.48
C LEU A 94 12.12 1.35 15.78
N ASN A 95 12.94 0.37 16.17
CA ASN A 95 12.86 -1.00 15.64
C ASN A 95 11.51 -1.65 15.94
N GLU A 96 10.97 -1.45 17.15
CA GLU A 96 9.66 -1.98 17.53
C GLU A 96 8.55 -1.36 16.67
N MET A 97 8.58 -0.05 16.43
CA MET A 97 7.67 0.64 15.53
C MET A 97 7.76 0.06 14.12
N ALA A 98 8.97 -0.10 13.56
CA ALA A 98 9.18 -0.64 12.21
C ALA A 98 8.65 -2.07 12.09
N ARG A 99 8.90 -2.94 13.07
CA ARG A 99 8.38 -4.31 13.12
C ARG A 99 6.85 -4.36 13.19
N ARG A 100 6.23 -3.48 13.98
CA ARG A 100 4.79 -3.42 14.14
C ARG A 100 4.08 -2.94 12.88
N LEU A 101 4.61 -1.94 12.20
CA LEU A 101 4.01 -1.35 11.01
C LEU A 101 4.27 -2.18 9.74
N GLN A 102 5.37 -2.91 9.67
CA GLN A 102 5.75 -3.77 8.54
C GLN A 102 5.72 -3.04 7.19
N LEU A 103 6.20 -1.80 7.16
CA LEU A 103 6.34 -1.00 5.95
C LEU A 103 7.80 -1.06 5.49
N PRO A 104 8.10 -1.63 4.30
CA PRO A 104 9.50 -1.79 3.84
C PRO A 104 10.25 -0.47 3.74
N GLY A 105 9.59 0.62 3.31
CA GLY A 105 10.18 1.96 3.27
C GLY A 105 10.56 2.47 4.65
N LEU A 106 9.68 2.31 5.64
CA LEU A 106 9.93 2.74 7.02
C LEU A 106 11.06 1.92 7.67
N SER A 107 11.06 0.59 7.48
CA SER A 107 12.13 -0.25 8.03
C SER A 107 13.50 0.17 7.52
N ARG A 108 13.63 0.42 6.22
CA ARG A 108 14.88 0.92 5.61
C ARG A 108 15.32 2.25 6.22
N VAL A 109 14.39 3.18 6.44
CA VAL A 109 14.68 4.47 7.08
C VAL A 109 15.17 4.27 8.50
N VAL A 110 14.49 3.44 9.29
CA VAL A 110 14.86 3.15 10.68
C VAL A 110 16.26 2.55 10.76
N ASP A 111 16.58 1.56 9.93
CA ASP A 111 17.90 0.94 9.87
C ASP A 111 19.00 1.98 9.56
N GLN A 112 18.75 2.87 8.61
CA GLN A 112 19.71 3.91 8.24
C GLN A 112 19.86 5.00 9.31
N VAL A 113 18.78 5.37 9.99
CA VAL A 113 18.81 6.32 11.10
C VAL A 113 19.61 5.74 12.27
N ILE A 114 19.39 4.48 12.63
CA ILE A 114 20.11 3.82 13.69
C ILE A 114 21.61 3.75 13.35
N ALA A 115 21.94 3.31 12.12
CA ALA A 115 23.33 3.29 11.66
C ALA A 115 23.97 4.68 11.68
N ALA A 116 23.25 5.71 11.27
CA ALA A 116 23.74 7.09 11.30
C ALA A 116 23.97 7.61 12.73
N LEU A 117 23.08 7.25 13.68
CA LEU A 117 23.24 7.58 15.10
C LEU A 117 24.49 6.90 15.72
N GLU A 118 24.72 5.65 15.38
CA GLU A 118 25.86 4.87 15.87
C GLU A 118 27.21 5.37 15.30
N HIS A 119 27.22 5.76 14.03
CA HIS A 119 28.44 6.16 13.32
C HIS A 119 28.66 7.69 13.28
N GLY A 120 27.77 8.47 13.86
CA GLY A 120 27.89 9.94 13.87
C GLY A 120 27.73 10.59 12.49
N ALA A 121 27.02 9.93 11.59
CA ALA A 121 26.75 10.48 10.26
C ALA A 121 25.75 11.65 10.31
N PRO A 122 25.75 12.58 9.32
CA PRO A 122 24.84 13.71 9.30
C PRO A 122 23.40 13.25 9.02
N LEU A 123 22.61 13.05 10.07
CA LEU A 123 21.22 12.57 10.02
C LEU A 123 20.32 13.38 9.09
N ALA A 124 20.51 14.71 9.04
CA ALA A 124 19.74 15.56 8.14
C ALA A 124 19.88 15.13 6.66
N ALA A 125 21.12 14.86 6.22
CA ALA A 125 21.39 14.42 4.86
C ALA A 125 20.79 13.03 4.58
N VAL A 126 20.89 12.12 5.54
CA VAL A 126 20.29 10.76 5.44
C VAL A 126 18.78 10.87 5.30
N LEU A 127 18.10 11.66 6.12
CA LEU A 127 16.65 11.82 6.07
C LEU A 127 16.17 12.54 4.81
N HIS A 128 16.92 13.53 4.29
CA HIS A 128 16.60 14.16 3.01
C HIS A 128 16.69 13.17 1.85
N ALA A 129 17.73 12.34 1.82
CA ALA A 129 17.84 11.29 0.80
C ALA A 129 16.67 10.30 0.88
N GLN A 130 16.34 9.84 2.08
CA GLN A 130 15.22 8.91 2.29
C GLN A 130 13.85 9.51 1.97
N ALA A 131 13.65 10.81 2.22
CA ALA A 131 12.44 11.51 1.81
C ALA A 131 12.30 11.56 0.28
N GLY A 132 13.41 11.77 -0.43
CA GLY A 132 13.47 11.68 -1.89
C GLY A 132 13.10 10.30 -2.42
N ASP A 133 13.74 9.26 -1.89
CA ASP A 133 13.47 7.86 -2.25
C ASP A 133 12.00 7.48 -1.99
N ALA A 134 11.45 7.87 -0.83
CA ALA A 134 10.06 7.60 -0.48
C ALA A 134 9.06 8.29 -1.43
N ARG A 135 9.38 9.51 -1.90
CA ARG A 135 8.57 10.19 -2.93
C ARG A 135 8.63 9.47 -4.27
N GLU A 136 9.79 8.99 -4.65
CA GLU A 136 9.96 8.27 -5.91
C GLU A 136 9.23 6.93 -5.88
N ASP A 137 9.29 6.22 -4.77
CA ASP A 137 8.51 4.99 -4.55
C ASP A 137 7.00 5.26 -4.62
N ALA A 138 6.50 6.34 -4.00
CA ALA A 138 5.11 6.74 -4.08
C ALA A 138 4.65 7.05 -5.51
N LYS A 139 5.47 7.80 -6.28
CA LYS A 139 5.21 8.08 -7.71
C LYS A 139 5.17 6.80 -8.54
N ARG A 140 6.09 5.87 -8.31
CA ARG A 140 6.16 4.59 -9.03
C ARG A 140 4.90 3.76 -8.83
N VAL A 141 4.38 3.69 -7.59
CA VAL A 141 3.11 3.02 -7.28
C VAL A 141 1.93 3.65 -8.03
N LEU A 142 1.87 4.98 -8.12
CA LEU A 142 0.82 5.67 -8.86
C LEU A 142 0.88 5.37 -10.37
N ILE A 143 2.07 5.35 -10.96
CA ILE A 143 2.27 5.02 -12.37
C ILE A 143 1.87 3.57 -12.66
N GLU A 144 2.25 2.64 -11.78
CA GLU A 144 1.88 1.23 -11.92
C GLU A 144 0.36 1.01 -11.83
N GLN A 145 -0.31 1.71 -10.90
CA GLN A 145 -1.77 1.66 -10.79
C GLN A 145 -2.48 2.24 -12.02
N ALA A 146 -1.95 3.31 -12.60
CA ALA A 146 -2.47 3.89 -13.84
C ALA A 146 -2.34 2.91 -15.02
N GLY A 147 -1.18 2.30 -15.21
CA GLY A 147 -0.94 1.32 -16.26
C GLY A 147 -1.81 0.06 -16.15
N ARG A 148 -2.05 -0.44 -14.94
CA ARG A 148 -2.96 -1.58 -14.73
C ARG A 148 -4.41 -1.29 -15.12
N LYS A 149 -4.89 -0.08 -14.88
CA LYS A 149 -6.26 0.33 -15.27
C LYS A 149 -6.41 0.43 -16.79
N GLU A 150 -5.38 0.85 -17.50
CA GLU A 150 -5.36 0.95 -18.94
C GLU A 150 -5.48 -0.43 -19.61
N ILE A 151 -4.73 -1.42 -19.11
CA ILE A 151 -4.81 -2.82 -19.59
C ILE A 151 -6.19 -3.42 -19.33
N LEU A 152 -6.80 -3.16 -18.16
CA LEU A 152 -8.13 -3.64 -17.83
C LEU A 152 -9.23 -3.03 -18.71
N MET A 153 -9.04 -1.82 -19.23
CA MET A 153 -9.98 -1.20 -20.17
C MET A 153 -9.87 -1.78 -21.59
N LEU A 154 -8.69 -2.27 -21.98
CA LEU A 154 -8.48 -2.93 -23.28
C LEU A 154 -8.99 -4.38 -23.31
N LEU A 155 -9.01 -5.06 -22.17
CA LEU A 155 -9.42 -6.46 -22.05
C LEU A 155 -10.85 -6.72 -22.60
N PRO A 156 -11.90 -5.96 -22.17
CA PRO A 156 -13.24 -6.15 -22.70
C PRO A 156 -13.34 -5.81 -24.19
N LEU A 157 -12.56 -4.85 -24.67
CA LEU A 157 -12.53 -4.48 -26.10
C LEU A 157 -11.99 -5.63 -26.96
N VAL A 158 -10.88 -6.23 -26.55
CA VAL A 158 -10.28 -7.39 -27.24
C VAL A 158 -11.22 -8.59 -27.20
N PHE A 159 -11.84 -8.88 -26.07
CA PHE A 159 -12.81 -9.98 -25.93
C PHE A 159 -14.08 -9.79 -26.74
N LEU A 160 -14.46 -8.55 -27.05
CA LEU A 160 -15.62 -8.24 -27.88
C LEU A 160 -15.28 -8.27 -29.38
N ILE A 161 -14.12 -7.71 -29.76
CA ILE A 161 -13.73 -7.60 -31.18
C ILE A 161 -13.36 -8.97 -31.75
N LEU A 162 -12.70 -9.84 -30.98
CA LEU A 162 -12.23 -11.15 -31.46
C LEU A 162 -13.39 -12.07 -31.88
N PRO A 163 -14.46 -12.31 -31.08
CA PRO A 163 -15.60 -13.11 -31.52
C PRO A 163 -16.41 -12.43 -32.63
N LEU A 164 -16.50 -11.09 -32.60
CA LEU A 164 -17.20 -10.35 -33.65
C LEU A 164 -16.49 -10.49 -34.99
N SER A 165 -15.17 -10.41 -35.03
CA SER A 165 -14.36 -10.59 -36.24
C SER A 165 -14.52 -12.00 -36.80
N VAL A 166 -14.52 -13.02 -35.94
CA VAL A 166 -14.74 -14.42 -36.34
C VAL A 166 -16.16 -14.60 -36.93
N LEU A 167 -17.18 -13.99 -36.31
CA LEU A 167 -18.54 -14.05 -36.79
C LEU A 167 -18.67 -13.43 -38.19
N PHE A 168 -18.06 -12.26 -38.42
CA PHE A 168 -18.04 -11.60 -39.72
C PHE A 168 -17.28 -12.38 -40.81
N ALA A 169 -16.22 -13.09 -40.44
CA ALA A 169 -15.44 -13.90 -41.37
C ALA A 169 -16.16 -15.22 -41.75
N VAL A 170 -16.85 -15.83 -40.78
CA VAL A 170 -17.52 -17.13 -40.98
C VAL A 170 -18.88 -16.97 -41.65
N TYR A 171 -19.62 -15.90 -41.40
CA TYR A 171 -20.96 -15.68 -41.95
C TYR A 171 -20.99 -15.68 -43.50
N PRO A 172 -20.18 -14.94 -44.25
CA PRO A 172 -20.18 -14.98 -45.69
C PRO A 172 -19.72 -16.34 -46.26
N ALA A 173 -18.77 -17.01 -45.58
CA ALA A 173 -18.29 -18.33 -45.99
C ALA A 173 -19.40 -19.40 -45.90
N LEU A 174 -20.18 -19.39 -44.82
CA LEU A 174 -21.36 -20.31 -44.67
C LEU A 174 -22.46 -19.97 -45.66
N PHE A 175 -22.66 -18.70 -45.99
CA PHE A 175 -23.69 -18.28 -46.96
C PHE A 175 -23.35 -18.75 -48.38
N ILE A 176 -22.09 -18.63 -48.81
CA ILE A 176 -21.61 -19.12 -50.11
C ILE A 176 -21.68 -20.64 -50.18
N LEU A 177 -21.36 -21.36 -49.10
CA LEU A 177 -21.44 -22.82 -49.06
C LEU A 177 -22.88 -23.31 -49.18
N ARG A 178 -23.87 -22.58 -48.63
CA ARG A 178 -25.30 -22.91 -48.73
C ARG A 178 -25.87 -22.63 -50.12
N LEU A 179 -25.38 -21.63 -50.84
CA LEU A 179 -25.79 -21.31 -52.20
C LEU A 179 -25.13 -22.20 -53.26
N GLY A 180 -23.97 -22.81 -52.97
CA GLY A 180 -23.19 -23.62 -53.89
C GLY A 180 -23.57 -25.11 -53.91
N ILE A 181 -24.56 -25.56 -53.12
CA ILE A 181 -25.06 -26.94 -53.04
C ILE A 181 -26.53 -27.00 -53.56
N GLY A 182 -26.86 -26.22 -54.52
CA GLY A 182 -28.16 -26.28 -55.22
C GLY A 182 -28.01 -26.49 -56.71
#